data_dcb863613e19811831556df0d489f732
#
_entry.id   dcb863613e19811831556df0d489f732
#
_cell.length_a   1.000
_cell.length_b   1.000
_cell.length_c   1.000
_cell.angle_alpha   90.00
_cell.angle_beta   90.00
_cell.angle_gamma   90.00
#
_symmetry.space_group_name_H-M   'P 1'
#
loop_
_entity.id
_entity.type
_entity.pdbx_description
1 polymer ?
#
loop_
_entity_poly.entity_id
_entity_poly.type
_entity_poly.pdbx_seq_one_letter_code
_entity_poly.pdbx_strand_id
1 'polypeptide(L)'
;MLDKNPVHVWKETLSARPATRDTFKGMHLTVLHQATRQKLGEHLLYIQFETHDFILCELKGRPNELTAFPLPQKEEKILWLCLQFQGTLSFPTGKVSQPDTIFSFTVTEEENLLTVAVEKQWMLLLGITGASRPQLLAEQPLLRKQYDQQESNITIPVTISYNERKVLEQFSKKTFGPFTTVHHIGLALGELYTAYMQQLDKQGGHDKEEGLIQLYHRAISYVTEHYMRADLNRMTIAEALHCSTRSLSRAFEGRTTNLNSSIMLIRLHKARELLKQKPELSVEYIASMLHFPHAQHFANRYKKHFHRTPREERKALIKTM
;
A
#
# COMPACT_ATOMS: atom_id res chain seq x y z
N MET A 1 21.39 21.74 0.08
CA MET A 1 21.23 21.08 1.39
C MET A 1 19.74 20.86 1.58
N LEU A 2 19.24 19.67 1.29
CA LEU A 2 17.84 19.31 1.47
C LEU A 2 17.71 18.76 2.89
N ASP A 3 16.98 19.50 3.73
CA ASP A 3 16.64 19.11 5.09
C ASP A 3 15.92 17.74 5.08
N LYS A 4 16.58 16.75 5.67
CA LYS A 4 16.01 15.45 5.95
C LYS A 4 15.03 15.63 7.10
N ASN A 5 13.73 15.74 6.80
CA ASN A 5 12.69 15.56 7.79
C ASN A 5 12.88 14.20 8.49
N PRO A 6 12.83 14.14 9.81
CA PRO A 6 12.95 12.87 10.52
C PRO A 6 11.72 12.02 10.25
N VAL A 7 11.84 11.08 9.32
CA VAL A 7 11.02 9.88 9.31
C VAL A 7 11.39 9.18 10.62
N HIS A 8 10.45 9.04 11.55
CA HIS A 8 10.66 8.23 12.74
C HIS A 8 10.92 6.79 12.31
N VAL A 9 12.20 6.47 12.17
CA VAL A 9 12.66 5.10 11.95
C VAL A 9 12.59 4.41 13.30
N TRP A 10 11.68 3.47 13.42
CA TRP A 10 11.61 2.59 14.59
C TRP A 10 12.83 1.64 14.58
N LYS A 11 13.98 2.16 14.93
CA LYS A 11 15.10 1.41 15.45
C LYS A 11 14.99 1.46 16.97
N GLU A 12 14.74 0.28 17.53
CA GLU A 12 14.82 -0.04 18.95
C GLU A 12 13.71 0.45 19.89
N THR A 13 13.33 -0.52 20.71
CA THR A 13 12.40 -0.46 21.83
C THR A 13 10.93 -0.40 21.45
N LEU A 14 10.47 -1.43 20.77
CA LEU A 14 9.14 -1.93 21.04
C LEU A 14 9.09 -2.33 22.51
N SER A 15 8.67 -1.41 23.38
CA SER A 15 8.12 -1.83 24.66
C SER A 15 6.86 -2.62 24.30
N ALA A 16 7.05 -3.91 24.07
CA ALA A 16 5.98 -4.87 23.84
C ALA A 16 5.12 -4.89 25.10
N ARG A 17 4.16 -3.97 25.20
CA ARG A 17 3.06 -4.18 26.15
C ARG A 17 2.32 -5.40 25.61
N PRO A 18 2.16 -6.48 26.40
CA PRO A 18 1.42 -7.65 25.99
C PRO A 18 0.00 -7.20 25.65
N ALA A 19 -0.29 -7.10 24.37
CA ALA A 19 -1.63 -6.79 23.90
C ALA A 19 -2.46 -8.07 24.03
N THR A 20 -3.62 -7.98 24.67
CA THR A 20 -4.54 -9.11 24.80
C THR A 20 -4.99 -9.56 23.41
N ARG A 21 -5.27 -10.86 23.26
CA ARG A 21 -5.70 -11.47 21.98
C ARG A 21 -6.92 -10.74 21.37
N ASP A 22 -7.79 -10.20 22.19
CA ASP A 22 -8.98 -9.43 21.78
C ASP A 22 -8.65 -8.13 21.04
N THR A 23 -7.49 -7.53 21.30
CA THR A 23 -7.05 -6.30 20.63
C THR A 23 -6.86 -6.51 19.12
N PHE A 24 -6.50 -7.72 18.69
CA PHE A 24 -6.22 -8.08 17.28
C PHE A 24 -7.41 -8.71 16.56
N LYS A 25 -8.61 -8.64 17.17
CA LYS A 25 -9.82 -9.23 16.60
C LYS A 25 -10.09 -8.72 15.17
N GLY A 26 -10.38 -9.65 14.27
CA GLY A 26 -10.67 -9.34 12.85
C GLY A 26 -9.43 -9.18 11.98
N MET A 27 -8.25 -9.55 12.46
CA MET A 27 -7.06 -9.77 11.63
C MET A 27 -6.95 -11.27 11.29
N HIS A 28 -6.41 -11.59 10.12
CA HIS A 28 -6.34 -12.97 9.60
C HIS A 28 -5.32 -13.83 10.36
N LEU A 29 -4.18 -13.25 10.72
CA LEU A 29 -3.08 -13.98 11.37
C LEU A 29 -3.31 -14.22 12.89
N THR A 30 -4.43 -13.77 13.45
CA THR A 30 -4.76 -14.01 14.88
C THR A 30 -4.88 -15.49 15.23
N VAL A 31 -5.16 -16.34 14.25
CA VAL A 31 -5.27 -17.80 14.43
C VAL A 31 -3.93 -18.48 14.67
N LEU A 32 -2.82 -17.81 14.34
CA LEU A 32 -1.46 -18.32 14.52
C LEU A 32 -1.01 -18.11 15.97
N HIS A 33 -0.96 -19.18 16.75
CA HIS A 33 -0.65 -19.13 18.19
C HIS A 33 0.77 -18.62 18.48
N GLN A 34 1.74 -18.96 17.64
CA GLN A 34 3.16 -18.60 17.80
C GLN A 34 3.52 -17.26 17.17
N ALA A 35 2.55 -16.53 16.61
CA ALA A 35 2.80 -15.24 15.99
C ALA A 35 3.14 -14.18 17.05
N THR A 36 4.15 -13.38 16.77
CA THR A 36 4.50 -12.18 17.53
C THR A 36 3.43 -11.11 17.29
N ARG A 37 2.96 -10.47 18.35
CA ARG A 37 1.93 -9.43 18.31
C ARG A 37 2.46 -8.16 18.93
N GLN A 38 2.40 -7.07 18.19
CA GLN A 38 3.00 -5.80 18.58
C GLN A 38 2.06 -4.65 18.26
N LYS A 39 2.21 -3.55 18.98
CA LYS A 39 1.64 -2.25 18.62
C LYS A 39 2.75 -1.37 18.09
N LEU A 40 2.59 -0.88 16.86
CA LEU A 40 3.46 0.14 16.30
C LEU A 40 2.82 1.50 16.61
N GLY A 41 3.40 2.23 17.58
CA GLY A 41 2.75 3.41 18.14
C GLY A 41 1.45 3.06 18.88
N GLU A 42 0.53 4.03 18.97
CA GLU A 42 -0.70 3.86 19.76
C GLU A 42 -1.81 3.10 19.02
N HIS A 43 -1.86 3.18 17.69
CA HIS A 43 -3.04 2.81 16.91
C HIS A 43 -2.77 1.89 15.73
N LEU A 44 -1.58 1.35 15.59
CA LEU A 44 -1.24 0.42 14.52
C LEU A 44 -0.89 -0.95 15.14
N LEU A 45 -1.65 -1.96 14.75
CA LEU A 45 -1.47 -3.33 15.19
C LEU A 45 -0.64 -4.09 14.17
N TYR A 46 0.34 -4.85 14.63
CA TYR A 46 1.22 -5.65 13.79
C TYR A 46 1.31 -7.08 14.32
N ILE A 47 1.11 -8.04 13.42
CA ILE A 47 1.29 -9.47 13.69
C ILE A 47 2.37 -9.97 12.76
N GLN A 48 3.34 -10.71 13.27
CA GLN A 48 4.36 -11.39 12.48
C GLN A 48 4.43 -12.87 12.88
N PHE A 49 4.48 -13.72 11.87
CA PHE A 49 4.73 -15.14 12.02
C PHE A 49 5.80 -15.57 11.03
N GLU A 50 6.74 -16.37 11.47
CA GLU A 50 7.88 -16.76 10.67
C GLU A 50 8.14 -18.25 10.79
N THR A 51 8.47 -18.87 9.65
CA THR A 51 8.95 -20.24 9.52
C THR A 51 10.20 -20.25 8.64
N HIS A 52 10.74 -21.43 8.38
CA HIS A 52 11.84 -21.57 7.43
C HIS A 52 11.45 -21.09 6.02
N ASP A 53 10.22 -21.39 5.56
CA ASP A 53 9.78 -21.16 4.18
C ASP A 53 8.90 -19.92 4.01
N PHE A 54 8.31 -19.40 5.10
CA PHE A 54 7.31 -18.33 5.03
C PHE A 54 7.51 -17.27 6.10
N ILE A 55 7.30 -16.02 5.72
CA ILE A 55 7.19 -14.89 6.63
C ILE A 55 5.84 -14.22 6.37
N LEU A 56 4.99 -14.16 7.37
CA LEU A 56 3.66 -13.57 7.29
C LEU A 56 3.61 -12.35 8.19
N CYS A 57 3.21 -11.21 7.64
CA CYS A 57 3.04 -9.98 8.40
C CYS A 57 1.65 -9.42 8.12
N GLU A 58 0.91 -9.05 9.15
CA GLU A 58 -0.35 -8.35 9.01
C GLU A 58 -0.34 -7.05 9.81
N LEU A 59 -0.70 -5.97 9.15
CA LEU A 59 -0.71 -4.63 9.71
C LEU A 59 -2.11 -4.04 9.58
N LYS A 60 -2.66 -3.54 10.69
CA LYS A 60 -4.00 -2.97 10.72
C LYS A 60 -4.11 -1.86 11.76
N GLY A 61 -4.73 -0.76 11.37
CA GLY A 61 -4.97 0.36 12.28
C GLY A 61 -4.96 1.71 11.57
N ARG A 62 -4.74 2.77 12.33
CA ARG A 62 -4.63 4.13 11.81
C ARG A 62 -3.49 4.85 12.51
N PRO A 63 -2.31 4.93 11.89
CA PRO A 63 -1.20 5.64 12.49
C PRO A 63 -1.51 7.14 12.64
N ASN A 64 -0.97 7.77 13.68
CA ASN A 64 -1.13 9.20 13.92
C ASN A 64 -0.19 10.05 13.06
N GLU A 65 0.91 9.45 12.61
CA GLU A 65 1.95 10.06 11.79
C GLU A 65 2.40 9.12 10.68
N LEU A 66 3.16 9.62 9.73
CA LEU A 66 3.78 8.81 8.70
C LEU A 66 4.68 7.78 9.37
N THR A 67 4.32 6.51 9.28
CA THR A 67 4.99 5.45 10.01
C THR A 67 5.77 4.57 9.05
N ALA A 68 7.09 4.50 9.27
CA ALA A 68 7.94 3.59 8.54
C ALA A 68 8.15 2.31 9.37
N PHE A 69 8.12 1.15 8.71
CA PHE A 69 8.42 -0.12 9.34
C PHE A 69 9.34 -0.96 8.43
N PRO A 70 10.34 -1.64 9.02
CA PRO A 70 11.22 -2.50 8.26
C PRO A 70 10.52 -3.82 7.93
N LEU A 71 10.75 -4.33 6.72
CA LEU A 71 10.41 -5.70 6.40
C LEU A 71 11.43 -6.65 7.04
N PRO A 72 10.98 -7.84 7.48
CA PRO A 72 11.88 -8.92 7.87
C PRO A 72 12.87 -9.22 6.73
N GLN A 73 14.13 -9.44 7.10
CA GLN A 73 15.21 -9.75 6.16
C GLN A 73 15.70 -11.18 6.37
N LYS A 74 16.23 -11.75 5.32
CA LYS A 74 16.95 -13.02 5.29
C LYS A 74 18.24 -12.82 4.49
N GLU A 75 19.17 -13.77 4.59
CA GLU A 75 20.38 -13.80 3.75
C GLU A 75 20.04 -13.78 2.25
N GLU A 76 18.91 -14.36 1.88
CA GLU A 76 18.42 -14.39 0.52
C GLU A 76 17.24 -13.44 0.34
N LYS A 77 17.15 -12.86 -0.86
CA LYS A 77 16.05 -11.99 -1.27
C LYS A 77 14.70 -12.67 -1.10
N ILE A 78 13.74 -11.97 -0.51
CA ILE A 78 12.40 -12.47 -0.25
C ILE A 78 11.48 -12.02 -1.39
N LEU A 79 10.66 -12.95 -1.89
CA LEU A 79 9.54 -12.62 -2.76
C LEU A 79 8.30 -12.38 -1.91
N TRP A 80 7.81 -11.16 -1.93
CA TRP A 80 6.64 -10.73 -1.20
C TRP A 80 5.39 -10.72 -2.07
N LEU A 81 4.27 -11.15 -1.52
CA LEU A 81 2.93 -10.88 -2.01
C LEU A 81 2.22 -9.98 -1.00
N CYS A 82 1.75 -8.83 -1.46
CA CYS A 82 0.97 -7.89 -0.64
C CYS A 82 -0.50 -7.94 -1.02
N LEU A 83 -1.37 -8.13 -0.04
CA LEU A 83 -2.80 -7.88 -0.15
C LEU A 83 -3.11 -6.59 0.61
N GLN A 84 -3.32 -5.50 -0.12
CA GLN A 84 -3.63 -4.18 0.43
C GLN A 84 -5.14 -3.97 0.48
N PHE A 85 -5.77 -4.19 1.63
CA PHE A 85 -7.21 -4.04 1.78
C PHE A 85 -7.64 -2.59 1.95
N GLN A 86 -6.89 -1.82 2.73
CA GLN A 86 -7.17 -0.41 3.04
C GLN A 86 -5.88 0.37 3.16
N GLY A 87 -5.94 1.65 2.79
CA GLY A 87 -4.82 2.57 2.87
C GLY A 87 -3.80 2.39 1.76
N THR A 88 -2.66 3.04 1.91
CA THR A 88 -1.58 3.06 0.92
C THR A 88 -0.25 2.70 1.57
N LEU A 89 0.58 2.00 0.82
CA LEU A 89 1.94 1.61 1.17
C LEU A 89 2.91 2.29 0.22
N SER A 90 3.85 3.05 0.77
CA SER A 90 4.88 3.73 -0.02
C SER A 90 6.20 2.97 0.07
N PHE A 91 6.83 2.81 -1.07
CA PHE A 91 8.12 2.16 -1.23
C PHE A 91 9.24 3.21 -1.32
N PRO A 92 10.49 2.89 -0.95
CA PRO A 92 11.64 3.79 -1.09
C PRO A 92 11.85 4.29 -2.52
N THR A 93 11.46 3.49 -3.51
CA THR A 93 11.48 3.85 -4.93
C THR A 93 10.49 4.95 -5.32
N GLY A 94 9.70 5.46 -4.38
CA GLY A 94 8.63 6.44 -4.62
C GLY A 94 7.33 5.86 -5.16
N LYS A 95 7.28 4.55 -5.43
CA LYS A 95 6.04 3.87 -5.80
C LYS A 95 5.09 3.79 -4.61
N VAL A 96 3.78 3.89 -4.88
CA VAL A 96 2.73 3.83 -3.85
C VAL A 96 1.68 2.80 -4.27
N SER A 97 1.34 1.89 -3.34
CA SER A 97 0.27 0.92 -3.57
C SER A 97 -1.12 1.58 -3.53
N GLN A 98 -2.12 0.89 -4.05
CA GLN A 98 -3.51 1.31 -4.00
C GLN A 98 -4.31 0.38 -3.07
N PRO A 99 -5.36 0.88 -2.39
CA PRO A 99 -6.24 0.01 -1.63
C PRO A 99 -6.99 -0.97 -2.55
N ASP A 100 -7.41 -2.08 -1.96
CA ASP A 100 -8.12 -3.18 -2.63
C ASP A 100 -7.33 -3.84 -3.78
N THR A 101 -6.00 -3.92 -3.61
CA THR A 101 -5.10 -4.52 -4.60
C THR A 101 -4.23 -5.63 -4.03
N ILE A 102 -3.87 -6.57 -4.89
CA ILE A 102 -2.86 -7.60 -4.65
C ILE A 102 -1.73 -7.42 -5.67
N PHE A 103 -0.50 -7.50 -5.23
CA PHE A 103 0.69 -7.37 -6.07
C PHE A 103 1.88 -8.09 -5.42
N SER A 104 2.83 -8.54 -6.23
CA SER A 104 4.09 -9.06 -5.72
C SER A 104 5.20 -8.02 -5.83
N PHE A 105 6.17 -8.11 -4.93
CA PHE A 105 7.32 -7.21 -4.95
C PHE A 105 8.56 -7.87 -4.33
N THR A 106 9.70 -7.30 -4.64
CA THR A 106 10.97 -7.59 -4.00
C THR A 106 11.59 -6.28 -3.55
N VAL A 107 12.34 -6.30 -2.47
CA VAL A 107 13.13 -5.17 -1.99
C VAL A 107 14.58 -5.59 -1.79
N THR A 108 15.49 -4.64 -1.94
CA THR A 108 16.89 -4.81 -1.58
C THR A 108 17.08 -4.60 -0.07
N GLU A 109 18.23 -4.94 0.47
CA GLU A 109 18.53 -4.69 1.89
C GLU A 109 18.49 -3.21 2.25
N GLU A 110 18.90 -2.35 1.33
CA GLU A 110 18.92 -0.90 1.51
C GLU A 110 17.51 -0.28 1.42
N GLU A 111 16.59 -0.93 0.72
CA GLU A 111 15.23 -0.44 0.42
C GLU A 111 14.13 -1.19 1.17
N ASN A 112 14.45 -1.82 2.30
CA ASN A 112 13.51 -2.65 3.06
C ASN A 112 12.53 -1.85 3.95
N LEU A 113 12.66 -0.53 4.00
CA LEU A 113 11.82 0.33 4.85
C LEU A 113 10.58 0.80 4.09
N LEU A 114 9.44 0.24 4.43
CA LEU A 114 8.15 0.62 3.87
C LEU A 114 7.46 1.67 4.75
N THR A 115 6.67 2.54 4.12
CA THR A 115 6.00 3.63 4.84
C THR A 115 4.50 3.60 4.60
N VAL A 116 3.72 3.76 5.67
CA VAL A 116 2.26 3.85 5.64
C VAL A 116 1.78 5.25 5.95
N ALA A 117 0.79 5.72 5.20
CA ALA A 117 0.18 7.04 5.37
C ALA A 117 -0.74 7.10 6.60
N VAL A 118 -1.05 8.33 7.03
CA VAL A 118 -1.93 8.63 8.19
C VAL A 118 -3.40 8.45 7.82
N GLU A 119 -3.76 7.23 7.49
CA GLU A 119 -5.12 6.81 7.13
C GLU A 119 -5.39 5.39 7.66
N LYS A 120 -6.60 4.88 7.51
CA LYS A 120 -6.86 3.48 7.85
C LYS A 120 -6.00 2.57 7.00
N GLN A 121 -5.23 1.74 7.65
CA GLN A 121 -4.35 0.77 7.04
C GLN A 121 -4.85 -0.64 7.35
N TRP A 122 -4.87 -1.50 6.36
CA TRP A 122 -5.01 -2.93 6.53
C TRP A 122 -4.33 -3.64 5.37
N MET A 123 -3.27 -4.37 5.66
CA MET A 123 -2.53 -5.14 4.68
C MET A 123 -2.02 -6.46 5.26
N LEU A 124 -1.86 -7.41 4.37
CA LEU A 124 -1.24 -8.70 4.63
C LEU A 124 -0.04 -8.86 3.68
N LEU A 125 1.13 -9.09 4.26
CA LEU A 125 2.38 -9.30 3.55
C LEU A 125 2.79 -10.77 3.72
N LEU A 126 2.99 -11.45 2.63
CA LEU A 126 3.29 -12.88 2.57
C LEU A 126 4.63 -13.07 1.86
N GLY A 127 5.68 -13.30 2.64
CA GLY A 127 7.03 -13.55 2.14
C GLY A 127 7.28 -15.04 1.94
N ILE A 128 7.82 -15.42 0.79
CA ILE A 128 8.28 -16.78 0.51
C ILE A 128 9.80 -16.82 0.53
N THR A 129 10.33 -17.77 1.31
CA THR A 129 11.74 -17.99 1.57
C THR A 129 12.09 -19.48 1.40
N GLY A 130 13.25 -19.89 1.78
CA GLY A 130 13.66 -21.29 1.89
C GLY A 130 13.43 -22.11 0.62
N ALA A 131 13.08 -23.38 0.79
CA ALA A 131 12.87 -24.32 -0.30
C ALA A 131 11.61 -24.08 -1.14
N SER A 132 10.60 -23.44 -0.56
CA SER A 132 9.35 -23.14 -1.26
C SER A 132 9.51 -22.05 -2.33
N ARG A 133 10.47 -21.14 -2.16
CA ARG A 133 10.72 -20.06 -3.14
C ARG A 133 11.18 -20.57 -4.50
N PRO A 134 12.26 -21.36 -4.64
CA PRO A 134 12.68 -21.84 -5.95
C PRO A 134 11.62 -22.72 -6.63
N GLN A 135 10.80 -23.44 -5.88
CA GLN A 135 9.67 -24.20 -6.42
C GLN A 135 8.64 -23.27 -7.07
N LEU A 136 8.19 -22.23 -6.34
CA LEU A 136 7.27 -21.24 -6.88
C LEU A 136 7.84 -20.52 -8.12
N LEU A 137 9.11 -20.13 -8.08
CA LEU A 137 9.76 -19.45 -9.20
C LEU A 137 9.94 -20.37 -10.43
N ALA A 138 10.05 -21.67 -10.23
CA ALA A 138 10.08 -22.64 -11.33
C ALA A 138 8.69 -22.79 -12.01
N GLU A 139 7.63 -22.73 -11.23
CA GLU A 139 6.25 -22.81 -11.74
C GLU A 139 5.77 -21.51 -12.37
N GLN A 140 6.34 -20.35 -11.97
CA GLN A 140 5.84 -19.02 -12.34
C GLN A 140 6.93 -18.15 -12.99
N PRO A 141 7.09 -18.24 -14.34
CA PRO A 141 8.14 -17.51 -15.06
C PRO A 141 8.09 -15.98 -14.88
N LEU A 142 6.91 -15.38 -14.73
CA LEU A 142 6.75 -13.94 -14.50
C LEU A 142 7.34 -13.52 -13.15
N LEU A 143 7.06 -14.29 -12.09
CA LEU A 143 7.63 -14.04 -10.77
C LEU A 143 9.15 -14.26 -10.76
N ARG A 144 9.64 -15.27 -11.51
CA ARG A 144 11.08 -15.51 -11.67
C ARG A 144 11.77 -14.32 -12.31
N LYS A 145 11.22 -13.81 -13.43
CA LYS A 145 11.75 -12.62 -14.10
C LYS A 145 11.79 -11.40 -13.16
N GLN A 146 10.77 -11.22 -12.33
CA GLN A 146 10.75 -10.17 -11.32
C GLN A 146 11.81 -10.38 -10.24
N TYR A 147 11.93 -11.60 -9.74
CA TYR A 147 12.86 -11.95 -8.68
C TYR A 147 14.33 -11.76 -9.10
N ASP A 148 14.64 -12.12 -10.35
CA ASP A 148 16.01 -12.05 -10.90
C ASP A 148 16.49 -10.61 -11.15
N GLN A 149 15.61 -9.59 -11.07
CA GLN A 149 16.02 -8.19 -11.18
C GLN A 149 16.80 -7.74 -9.95
N GLN A 150 17.86 -6.97 -10.16
CA GLN A 150 18.72 -6.49 -9.07
C GLN A 150 18.07 -5.38 -8.23
N GLU A 151 17.22 -4.58 -8.83
CA GLU A 151 16.52 -3.48 -8.17
C GLU A 151 15.22 -3.95 -7.51
N SER A 152 14.74 -3.15 -6.56
CA SER A 152 13.40 -3.33 -5.98
C SER A 152 12.33 -3.21 -7.05
N ASN A 153 11.51 -4.22 -7.16
CA ASN A 153 10.51 -4.30 -8.22
C ASN A 153 9.13 -4.64 -7.69
N ILE A 154 8.13 -4.00 -8.27
CA ILE A 154 6.72 -4.19 -7.94
C ILE A 154 6.00 -4.59 -9.21
N THR A 155 5.26 -5.70 -9.16
CA THR A 155 4.39 -6.11 -10.28
C THR A 155 3.20 -5.18 -10.43
N ILE A 156 2.52 -5.33 -11.55
CA ILE A 156 1.25 -4.63 -11.80
C ILE A 156 0.23 -5.08 -10.77
N PRO A 157 -0.38 -4.14 -10.00
CA PRO A 157 -1.40 -4.48 -9.03
C PRO A 157 -2.69 -4.95 -9.73
N VAL A 158 -3.31 -6.00 -9.19
CA VAL A 158 -4.65 -6.45 -9.59
C VAL A 158 -5.61 -6.27 -8.42
N THR A 159 -6.90 -6.16 -8.70
CA THR A 159 -7.92 -6.02 -7.65
C THR A 159 -8.04 -7.33 -6.86
N ILE A 160 -8.13 -7.26 -5.54
CA ILE A 160 -8.39 -8.43 -4.69
C ILE A 160 -9.79 -8.97 -5.01
N SER A 161 -9.86 -10.17 -5.57
CA SER A 161 -11.11 -10.80 -5.95
C SER A 161 -11.81 -11.50 -4.77
N TYR A 162 -13.00 -12.03 -5.04
CA TYR A 162 -13.73 -12.84 -4.07
C TYR A 162 -12.93 -14.10 -3.67
N ASN A 163 -12.14 -14.66 -4.57
CA ASN A 163 -11.41 -15.91 -4.31
C ASN A 163 -10.32 -15.69 -3.24
N GLU A 164 -9.50 -14.65 -3.37
CA GLU A 164 -8.48 -14.35 -2.38
C GLU A 164 -9.10 -14.04 -1.00
N ARG A 165 -10.20 -13.29 -0.97
CA ARG A 165 -10.92 -13.00 0.28
C ARG A 165 -11.47 -14.28 0.93
N LYS A 166 -12.00 -15.21 0.12
CA LYS A 166 -12.53 -16.50 0.59
C LYS A 166 -11.43 -17.38 1.19
N VAL A 167 -10.26 -17.45 0.55
CA VAL A 167 -9.09 -18.19 1.07
C VAL A 167 -8.71 -17.66 2.46
N LEU A 168 -8.57 -16.35 2.59
CA LEU A 168 -8.22 -15.71 3.87
C LEU A 168 -9.30 -15.89 4.94
N GLU A 169 -10.56 -15.79 4.57
CA GLU A 169 -11.68 -16.03 5.48
C GLU A 169 -11.69 -17.49 5.99
N GLN A 170 -11.46 -18.45 5.11
CA GLN A 170 -11.36 -19.86 5.48
C GLN A 170 -10.14 -20.12 6.36
N PHE A 171 -9.01 -19.50 6.06
CA PHE A 171 -7.81 -19.58 6.88
C PHE A 171 -8.06 -19.03 8.29
N SER A 172 -8.67 -17.86 8.41
CA SER A 172 -8.91 -17.19 9.70
C SER A 172 -9.92 -17.90 10.61
N LYS A 173 -10.74 -18.79 10.06
CA LYS A 173 -11.72 -19.57 10.83
C LYS A 173 -11.18 -20.90 11.39
N LYS A 174 -10.00 -21.33 10.93
CA LYS A 174 -9.40 -22.60 11.34
C LYS A 174 -8.57 -22.42 12.62
N THR A 175 -8.56 -23.46 13.44
CA THR A 175 -7.58 -23.62 14.54
C THR A 175 -6.50 -24.58 14.09
N PHE A 176 -5.26 -24.17 14.21
CA PHE A 176 -4.11 -24.97 13.76
C PHE A 176 -3.34 -25.49 14.98
N GLY A 177 -3.00 -26.77 14.96
CA GLY A 177 -1.96 -27.31 15.84
C GLY A 177 -0.57 -26.93 15.33
N PRO A 178 0.45 -26.95 16.19
CA PRO A 178 1.82 -26.54 15.80
C PRO A 178 2.36 -27.28 14.58
N PHE A 179 2.08 -28.57 14.46
CA PHE A 179 2.52 -29.41 13.36
C PHE A 179 1.82 -29.07 12.03
N THR A 180 0.51 -28.77 12.07
CA THR A 180 -0.30 -28.56 10.86
C THR A 180 -0.25 -27.12 10.34
N THR A 181 0.20 -26.17 11.18
CA THR A 181 0.23 -24.73 10.84
C THR A 181 0.99 -24.47 9.52
N VAL A 182 2.19 -25.02 9.36
CA VAL A 182 3.04 -24.76 8.18
C VAL A 182 2.39 -25.29 6.91
N HIS A 183 1.78 -26.46 6.96
CA HIS A 183 1.07 -27.05 5.81
C HIS A 183 -0.14 -26.22 5.39
N HIS A 184 -0.91 -25.74 6.36
CA HIS A 184 -2.08 -24.88 6.07
C HIS A 184 -1.67 -23.53 5.53
N ILE A 185 -0.56 -22.96 6.00
CA ILE A 185 0.02 -21.73 5.43
C ILE A 185 0.44 -21.99 3.98
N GLY A 186 1.19 -23.06 3.72
CA GLY A 186 1.63 -23.42 2.36
C GLY A 186 0.45 -23.58 1.38
N LEU A 187 -0.62 -24.26 1.80
CA LEU A 187 -1.83 -24.41 1.00
C LEU A 187 -2.50 -23.07 0.71
N ALA A 188 -2.73 -22.24 1.74
CA ALA A 188 -3.35 -20.93 1.58
C ALA A 188 -2.52 -20.01 0.66
N LEU A 189 -1.18 -20.01 0.81
CA LEU A 189 -0.28 -19.26 -0.05
C LEU A 189 -0.32 -19.75 -1.49
N GLY A 190 -0.31 -21.09 -1.70
CA GLY A 190 -0.44 -21.70 -3.03
C GLY A 190 -1.75 -21.27 -3.71
N GLU A 191 -2.88 -21.30 -3.00
CA GLU A 191 -4.17 -20.84 -3.52
C GLU A 191 -4.16 -19.32 -3.84
N LEU A 192 -3.59 -18.49 -2.97
CA LEU A 192 -3.48 -17.04 -3.18
C LEU A 192 -2.59 -16.70 -4.38
N TYR A 193 -1.42 -17.33 -4.49
CA TYR A 193 -0.54 -17.13 -5.65
C TYR A 193 -1.18 -17.63 -6.94
N THR A 194 -1.84 -18.79 -6.92
CA THR A 194 -2.54 -19.31 -8.09
C THR A 194 -3.65 -18.36 -8.55
N ALA A 195 -4.47 -17.87 -7.63
CA ALA A 195 -5.53 -16.91 -7.96
C ALA A 195 -4.96 -15.59 -8.50
N TYR A 196 -3.89 -15.09 -7.89
CA TYR A 196 -3.18 -13.90 -8.33
C TYR A 196 -2.60 -14.07 -9.75
N MET A 197 -1.90 -15.18 -10.00
CA MET A 197 -1.31 -15.46 -11.32
C MET A 197 -2.37 -15.62 -12.41
N GLN A 198 -3.50 -16.27 -12.11
CA GLN A 198 -4.62 -16.37 -13.05
C GLN A 198 -5.20 -14.99 -13.41
N GLN A 199 -5.20 -14.03 -12.48
CA GLN A 199 -5.61 -12.67 -12.78
C GLN A 199 -4.57 -11.95 -13.65
N LEU A 200 -3.28 -12.12 -13.36
CA LEU A 200 -2.20 -11.56 -14.19
C LEU A 200 -2.24 -12.13 -15.62
N ASP A 201 -2.44 -13.45 -15.78
CA ASP A 201 -2.53 -14.09 -17.09
C ASP A 201 -3.75 -13.60 -17.89
N LYS A 202 -4.89 -13.43 -17.23
CA LYS A 202 -6.07 -12.83 -17.88
C LYS A 202 -5.80 -11.38 -18.33
N GLN A 203 -4.97 -10.65 -17.58
CA GLN A 203 -4.52 -9.31 -17.98
C GLN A 203 -3.46 -9.36 -19.09
N GLY A 204 -2.54 -10.32 -19.07
CA GLY A 204 -1.50 -10.53 -20.07
C GLY A 204 -1.99 -11.10 -21.41
N GLY A 205 -3.16 -11.73 -21.43
CA GLY A 205 -3.79 -12.27 -22.65
C GLY A 205 -4.32 -11.19 -23.61
N HIS A 206 -4.27 -9.91 -23.25
CA HIS A 206 -4.66 -8.80 -24.09
C HIS A 206 -3.58 -7.71 -24.06
N ASP A 207 -2.71 -7.67 -25.05
CA ASP A 207 -1.73 -6.56 -25.30
C ASP A 207 -2.34 -5.16 -25.13
N LYS A 208 -3.65 -5.04 -25.37
CA LYS A 208 -4.41 -3.80 -25.18
C LYS A 208 -4.72 -3.48 -23.72
N GLU A 209 -4.86 -4.48 -22.87
CA GLU A 209 -5.26 -4.32 -21.47
C GLU A 209 -4.04 -4.07 -20.58
N GLU A 210 -2.92 -4.72 -20.87
CA GLU A 210 -1.62 -4.41 -20.26
C GLU A 210 -1.22 -2.95 -20.55
N GLY A 211 -1.41 -2.48 -21.77
CA GLY A 211 -1.21 -1.09 -22.14
C GLY A 211 -2.07 -0.12 -21.33
N LEU A 212 -3.31 -0.48 -20.97
CA LEU A 212 -4.19 0.36 -20.14
C LEU A 212 -3.75 0.41 -18.68
N ILE A 213 -3.22 -0.68 -18.14
CA ILE A 213 -2.71 -0.71 -16.75
C ILE A 213 -1.44 0.12 -16.64
N GLN A 214 -0.51 -0.04 -17.57
CA GLN A 214 0.69 0.78 -17.63
C GLN A 214 0.34 2.26 -17.81
N LEU A 215 -0.65 2.55 -18.65
CA LEU A 215 -1.14 3.91 -18.87
C LEU A 215 -1.72 4.52 -17.60
N TYR A 216 -2.47 3.73 -16.81
CA TYR A 216 -2.98 4.17 -15.51
C TYR A 216 -1.84 4.55 -14.56
N HIS A 217 -0.83 3.70 -14.40
CA HIS A 217 0.31 4.00 -13.52
C HIS A 217 1.09 5.22 -14.00
N ARG A 218 1.35 5.32 -15.29
CA ARG A 218 1.97 6.52 -15.86
C ARG A 218 1.14 7.78 -15.59
N ALA A 219 -0.20 7.68 -15.69
CA ALA A 219 -1.07 8.80 -15.43
C ALA A 219 -1.05 9.21 -13.95
N ILE A 220 -1.06 8.28 -13.02
CA ILE A 220 -0.97 8.57 -11.58
C ILE A 220 0.40 9.18 -11.25
N SER A 221 1.50 8.63 -11.76
CA SER A 221 2.85 9.22 -11.59
C SER A 221 2.91 10.65 -12.12
N TYR A 222 2.43 10.86 -13.34
CA TYR A 222 2.40 12.19 -13.93
C TYR A 222 1.58 13.19 -13.10
N VAL A 223 0.40 12.80 -12.61
CA VAL A 223 -0.42 13.64 -11.73
C VAL A 223 0.31 13.93 -10.42
N THR A 224 1.00 12.95 -9.85
CA THR A 224 1.75 13.10 -8.59
C THR A 224 2.93 14.06 -8.74
N GLU A 225 3.57 14.08 -9.89
CA GLU A 225 4.66 15.01 -10.19
C GLU A 225 4.18 16.42 -10.54
N HIS A 226 3.00 16.53 -11.17
CA HIS A 226 2.49 17.78 -11.75
C HIS A 226 1.21 18.31 -11.08
N TYR A 227 0.89 17.87 -9.85
CA TYR A 227 -0.36 18.22 -9.14
C TYR A 227 -0.58 19.75 -8.96
N MET A 228 0.51 20.54 -8.99
CA MET A 228 0.46 22.01 -8.87
C MET A 228 0.12 22.72 -10.19
N ARG A 229 -0.04 22.03 -11.30
CA ARG A 229 -0.42 22.66 -12.56
C ARG A 229 -1.91 23.00 -12.59
N ALA A 230 -2.24 24.23 -12.95
CA ALA A 230 -3.62 24.71 -13.07
C ALA A 230 -4.40 24.01 -14.19
N ASP A 231 -3.71 23.71 -15.28
CA ASP A 231 -4.25 23.12 -16.51
C ASP A 231 -4.31 21.58 -16.46
N LEU A 232 -4.07 20.97 -15.29
CA LEU A 232 -4.05 19.52 -15.15
C LEU A 232 -5.48 18.95 -15.33
N ASN A 233 -5.73 18.39 -16.49
CA ASN A 233 -6.98 17.78 -16.88
C ASN A 233 -6.76 16.58 -17.79
N ARG A 234 -7.84 15.90 -18.21
CA ARG A 234 -7.76 14.72 -19.06
C ARG A 234 -7.04 14.96 -20.37
N MET A 235 -7.22 16.11 -21.00
CA MET A 235 -6.57 16.42 -22.29
C MET A 235 -5.08 16.61 -22.13
N THR A 236 -4.66 17.46 -21.17
CA THR A 236 -3.25 17.73 -20.92
C THR A 236 -2.47 16.50 -20.45
N ILE A 237 -3.10 15.64 -19.67
CA ILE A 237 -2.49 14.37 -19.24
C ILE A 237 -2.38 13.39 -20.42
N ALA A 238 -3.42 13.26 -21.23
CA ALA A 238 -3.39 12.38 -22.41
C ALA A 238 -2.33 12.82 -23.42
N GLU A 239 -2.19 14.12 -23.65
CA GLU A 239 -1.18 14.71 -24.51
C GLU A 239 0.24 14.44 -23.98
N ALA A 240 0.48 14.71 -22.70
CA ALA A 240 1.77 14.47 -22.06
C ALA A 240 2.19 12.99 -22.05
N LEU A 241 1.22 12.08 -22.00
CA LEU A 241 1.45 10.63 -22.03
C LEU A 241 1.42 10.04 -23.44
N HIS A 242 1.26 10.87 -24.48
CA HIS A 242 1.15 10.46 -25.88
C HIS A 242 0.05 9.41 -26.11
N CYS A 243 -1.13 9.61 -25.52
CA CYS A 243 -2.27 8.71 -25.67
C CYS A 243 -3.56 9.46 -25.98
N SER A 244 -4.60 8.74 -26.44
CA SER A 244 -5.91 9.35 -26.61
C SER A 244 -6.63 9.55 -25.27
N THR A 245 -7.48 10.58 -25.17
CA THR A 245 -8.34 10.78 -24.00
C THR A 245 -9.27 9.59 -23.72
N ARG A 246 -9.64 8.85 -24.76
CA ARG A 246 -10.43 7.61 -24.65
C ARG A 246 -9.61 6.50 -23.99
N SER A 247 -8.36 6.28 -24.43
CA SER A 247 -7.46 5.30 -23.80
C SER A 247 -7.19 5.63 -22.35
N LEU A 248 -6.95 6.92 -22.04
CA LEU A 248 -6.76 7.39 -20.69
C LEU A 248 -8.03 7.15 -19.82
N SER A 249 -9.23 7.40 -20.36
CA SER A 249 -10.50 7.12 -19.63
C SER A 249 -10.67 5.64 -19.38
N ARG A 250 -10.38 4.78 -20.35
CA ARG A 250 -10.45 3.31 -20.21
C ARG A 250 -9.45 2.78 -19.17
N ALA A 251 -8.27 3.40 -19.04
CA ALA A 251 -7.31 3.03 -18.02
C ALA A 251 -7.84 3.22 -16.59
N PHE A 252 -8.89 4.06 -16.40
CA PHE A 252 -9.56 4.29 -15.11
C PHE A 252 -10.91 3.55 -14.98
N GLU A 253 -11.37 2.82 -16.00
CA GLU A 253 -12.59 2.01 -15.91
C GLU A 253 -12.40 0.84 -14.92
N GLY A 254 -13.46 0.56 -14.14
CA GLY A 254 -13.44 -0.52 -13.14
C GLY A 254 -12.61 -0.21 -11.88
N ARG A 255 -11.98 0.97 -11.77
CA ARG A 255 -11.20 1.37 -10.60
C ARG A 255 -12.06 2.15 -9.60
N THR A 256 -11.63 2.15 -8.33
CA THR A 256 -12.32 2.85 -7.24
C THR A 256 -12.40 4.36 -7.43
N THR A 257 -11.48 4.93 -8.22
CA THR A 257 -11.43 6.37 -8.50
C THR A 257 -11.23 6.63 -9.99
N ASN A 258 -11.96 7.60 -10.53
CA ASN A 258 -11.69 8.12 -11.86
C ASN A 258 -10.53 9.14 -11.82
N LEU A 259 -10.00 9.51 -13.00
CA LEU A 259 -8.86 10.43 -13.13
C LEU A 259 -9.05 11.75 -12.35
N ASN A 260 -10.22 12.39 -12.47
CA ASN A 260 -10.49 13.65 -11.77
C ASN A 260 -10.50 13.49 -10.25
N SER A 261 -11.07 12.38 -9.77
CA SER A 261 -11.04 12.03 -8.35
C SER A 261 -9.61 11.76 -7.87
N SER A 262 -8.80 11.09 -8.67
CA SER A 262 -7.38 10.84 -8.36
C SER A 262 -6.57 12.13 -8.28
N ILE A 263 -6.74 13.06 -9.23
CA ILE A 263 -6.12 14.40 -9.16
C ILE A 263 -6.51 15.11 -7.86
N MET A 264 -7.81 15.09 -7.54
CA MET A 264 -8.31 15.73 -6.33
C MET A 264 -7.74 15.08 -5.06
N LEU A 265 -7.69 13.76 -4.99
CA LEU A 265 -7.15 13.03 -3.84
C LEU A 265 -5.67 13.35 -3.64
N ILE A 266 -4.86 13.33 -4.70
CA ILE A 266 -3.44 13.68 -4.64
C ILE A 266 -3.28 15.12 -4.12
N ARG A 267 -4.06 16.07 -4.62
CA ARG A 267 -4.06 17.46 -4.12
C ARG A 267 -4.46 17.55 -2.63
N LEU A 268 -5.44 16.76 -2.19
CA LEU A 268 -5.84 16.73 -0.77
C LEU A 268 -4.73 16.18 0.13
N HIS A 269 -4.03 15.13 -0.30
CA HIS A 269 -2.88 14.59 0.44
C HIS A 269 -1.74 15.61 0.51
N LYS A 270 -1.43 16.28 -0.61
CA LYS A 270 -0.44 17.36 -0.64
C LYS A 270 -0.85 18.56 0.21
N ALA A 271 -2.14 18.91 0.23
CA ALA A 271 -2.64 19.93 1.16
C ALA A 271 -2.39 19.56 2.62
N ARG A 272 -2.58 18.29 2.97
CA ARG A 272 -2.33 17.80 4.33
C ARG A 272 -0.85 17.89 4.71
N GLU A 273 0.05 17.55 3.79
CA GLU A 273 1.50 17.72 3.97
C GLU A 273 1.84 19.20 4.20
N LEU A 274 1.29 20.12 3.38
CA LEU A 274 1.52 21.56 3.52
C LEU A 274 0.97 22.13 4.83
N LEU A 275 -0.21 21.70 5.28
CA LEU A 275 -0.77 22.10 6.56
C LEU A 275 0.13 21.72 7.75
N LYS A 276 0.92 20.64 7.60
CA LYS A 276 1.88 20.17 8.62
C LYS A 276 3.22 20.88 8.53
N GLN A 277 3.77 20.96 7.32
CA GLN A 277 5.13 21.44 7.10
C GLN A 277 5.24 22.97 7.07
N LYS A 278 4.13 23.66 6.73
CA LYS A 278 4.08 25.12 6.55
C LYS A 278 2.87 25.72 7.28
N PRO A 279 2.90 25.74 8.62
CA PRO A 279 1.78 26.22 9.43
C PRO A 279 1.46 27.71 9.20
N GLU A 280 2.42 28.48 8.66
CA GLU A 280 2.27 29.90 8.30
C GLU A 280 1.35 30.13 7.10
N LEU A 281 1.18 29.15 6.23
CA LEU A 281 0.32 29.31 5.05
C LEU A 281 -1.15 29.27 5.44
N SER A 282 -1.97 30.20 4.94
CA SER A 282 -3.40 30.18 5.19
C SER A 282 -4.07 28.99 4.49
N VAL A 283 -5.20 28.52 5.02
CA VAL A 283 -6.00 27.42 4.40
C VAL A 283 -6.47 27.85 3.02
N GLU A 284 -6.84 29.10 2.86
CA GLU A 284 -7.28 29.72 1.63
C GLU A 284 -6.16 29.76 0.59
N TYR A 285 -4.93 30.07 1.02
CA TYR A 285 -3.76 30.08 0.16
C TYR A 285 -3.41 28.66 -0.32
N ILE A 286 -3.42 27.67 0.59
CA ILE A 286 -3.20 26.27 0.22
C ILE A 286 -4.26 25.78 -0.79
N ALA A 287 -5.54 26.13 -0.59
CA ALA A 287 -6.59 25.77 -1.51
C ALA A 287 -6.39 26.38 -2.92
N SER A 288 -5.98 27.66 -2.97
CA SER A 288 -5.68 28.35 -4.23
C SER A 288 -4.45 27.75 -4.92
N MET A 289 -3.37 27.53 -4.18
CA MET A 289 -2.12 26.95 -4.70
C MET A 289 -2.33 25.55 -5.29
N LEU A 290 -3.25 24.78 -4.73
CA LEU A 290 -3.60 23.44 -5.21
C LEU A 290 -4.79 23.44 -6.21
N HIS A 291 -5.18 24.62 -6.70
CA HIS A 291 -6.19 24.82 -7.71
C HIS A 291 -7.57 24.24 -7.35
N PHE A 292 -7.97 24.38 -6.09
CA PHE A 292 -9.36 24.17 -5.73
C PHE A 292 -10.19 25.43 -6.11
N PRO A 293 -11.40 25.24 -6.66
CA PRO A 293 -12.22 26.38 -7.14
C PRO A 293 -12.47 27.43 -6.05
N HIS A 294 -12.74 26.98 -4.82
CA HIS A 294 -13.01 27.83 -3.66
C HIS A 294 -12.51 27.14 -2.38
N ALA A 295 -12.09 27.93 -1.40
CA ALA A 295 -11.65 27.41 -0.08
C ALA A 295 -12.74 26.57 0.62
N GLN A 296 -14.02 26.91 0.45
CA GLN A 296 -15.13 26.13 0.99
C GLN A 296 -15.23 24.75 0.33
N HIS A 297 -15.08 24.68 -0.99
CA HIS A 297 -15.05 23.39 -1.73
C HIS A 297 -13.89 22.52 -1.25
N PHE A 298 -12.69 23.10 -1.10
CA PHE A 298 -11.54 22.43 -0.52
C PHE A 298 -11.83 21.88 0.87
N ALA A 299 -12.34 22.72 1.79
CA ALA A 299 -12.63 22.32 3.17
C ALA A 299 -13.65 21.16 3.24
N ASN A 300 -14.70 21.20 2.41
CA ASN A 300 -15.71 20.15 2.33
C ASN A 300 -15.11 18.83 1.82
N ARG A 301 -14.30 18.87 0.75
CA ARG A 301 -13.63 17.70 0.20
C ARG A 301 -12.60 17.13 1.17
N TYR A 302 -11.84 17.98 1.82
CA TYR A 302 -10.87 17.63 2.85
C TYR A 302 -11.55 16.91 4.02
N LYS A 303 -12.63 17.51 4.58
CA LYS A 303 -13.41 16.89 5.66
C LYS A 303 -14.01 15.56 5.26
N LYS A 304 -14.55 15.46 4.04
CA LYS A 304 -15.11 14.21 3.52
C LYS A 304 -14.06 13.09 3.46
N HIS A 305 -12.82 13.42 3.09
CA HIS A 305 -11.75 12.43 2.92
C HIS A 305 -11.03 12.11 4.24
N PHE A 306 -10.69 13.14 5.04
CA PHE A 306 -9.90 12.97 6.27
C PHE A 306 -10.74 12.98 7.56
N HIS A 307 -12.07 13.16 7.46
CA HIS A 307 -12.99 13.26 8.60
C HIS A 307 -12.71 14.44 9.56
N ARG A 308 -11.85 15.38 9.16
CA ARG A 308 -11.49 16.61 9.86
C ARG A 308 -11.40 17.76 8.86
N THR A 309 -11.73 18.97 9.29
CA THR A 309 -11.48 20.16 8.48
C THR A 309 -10.00 20.51 8.45
N PRO A 310 -9.52 21.24 7.43
CA PRO A 310 -8.13 21.73 7.39
C PRO A 310 -7.75 22.55 8.63
N ARG A 311 -8.68 23.34 9.17
CA ARG A 311 -8.47 24.15 10.38
C ARG A 311 -8.37 23.30 11.63
N GLU A 312 -9.17 22.24 11.77
CA GLU A 312 -9.09 21.28 12.87
C GLU A 312 -7.78 20.48 12.81
N GLU A 313 -7.37 20.03 11.62
CA GLU A 313 -6.09 19.35 11.42
C GLU A 313 -4.93 20.25 11.90
N ARG A 314 -4.90 21.51 11.51
CA ARG A 314 -3.87 22.47 11.93
C ARG A 314 -3.85 22.69 13.44
N LYS A 315 -5.03 22.86 14.06
CA LYS A 315 -5.12 23.04 15.53
C LYS A 315 -4.62 21.81 16.30
N ALA A 316 -4.87 20.60 15.77
CA ALA A 316 -4.39 19.37 16.39
C ALA A 316 -2.86 19.30 16.35
N LEU A 317 -2.23 19.78 15.28
CA LEU A 317 -0.77 19.79 15.12
C LEU A 317 -0.07 20.79 16.04
N ILE A 318 -0.67 21.98 16.27
CA ILE A 318 -0.12 23.02 17.18
C ILE A 318 -0.21 22.56 18.65
N LYS A 319 -1.17 21.69 19.00
CA LYS A 319 -1.27 21.16 20.38
C LYS A 319 -0.27 20.04 20.69
N THR A 320 0.41 19.50 19.68
CA THR A 320 1.34 18.37 19.83
C THR A 320 2.81 18.81 19.76
N MET A 321 3.05 20.09 19.50
CA MET A 321 4.34 20.79 19.64
C MET A 321 4.40 21.51 20.98
#